data_620b42f0cdca76592bc439fc5edebad0
#
_entry.id   620b42f0cdca76592bc439fc5edebad0
#
_cell.length_a   1.000
_cell.length_b   1.000
_cell.length_c   1.000
_cell.angle_alpha   90.00
_cell.angle_beta   90.00
_cell.angle_gamma   90.00
#
_symmetry.space_group_name_H-M   'P 1'
#
loop_
_entity.id
_entity.type
_entity.pdbx_description
1 polymer ?
#
loop_
_entity_poly.entity_id
_entity_poly.type
_entity_poly.pdbx_seq_one_letter_code
_entity_poly.pdbx_strand_id
1 'polypeptide(L)'
;MTIPKFKRFNIEAYKPGKSKIKKLKKIIKLSANESALGMSPKAMKIISDKSLKLERYPDGKSELLRKEISKKYKCKSDKVICGAGSDEVIQMICQLFLNPKDEVVVPQYSFLMYRIYANIVGAKVIFAKEVNFKISISEIIKKVTRKTKIVFLANPNNPTGTYLTKKELLELRKKLNKNILLVVDDAYAEYMKNKDYKSGLDLFKNKDNVFILRTFSKIFGLASLRVGWGYGSKKIVNALNIIKPPFNVSQLAQLTAIQSLKDSKFIEKSIKHNLIFAKKIKSFLEKYQIFSNKISANFLLLDFKSCRYSAKNFYEKLKKRGII
;
A
#
# COMPACT_ATOMS: atom_id res chain seq x y z
N MET A 1 -4.33 -7.59 -41.24
CA MET A 1 -4.87 -6.32 -40.68
C MET A 1 -3.72 -5.57 -40.00
N THR A 2 -3.49 -4.34 -40.38
CA THR A 2 -2.48 -3.45 -39.70
C THR A 2 -3.17 -2.70 -38.59
N ILE A 3 -2.69 -2.84 -37.37
CA ILE A 3 -3.14 -2.03 -36.23
C ILE A 3 -2.28 -0.76 -36.13
N PRO A 4 -2.82 0.37 -35.64
CA PRO A 4 -2.04 1.58 -35.39
C PRO A 4 -0.86 1.30 -34.44
N LYS A 5 0.24 2.02 -34.65
CA LYS A 5 1.41 1.94 -33.75
C LYS A 5 1.02 2.42 -32.36
N PHE A 6 1.38 1.68 -31.33
CA PHE A 6 1.16 2.04 -29.93
C PHE A 6 2.48 1.98 -29.15
N LYS A 7 2.51 2.64 -28.00
CA LYS A 7 3.69 2.67 -27.11
C LYS A 7 3.99 1.27 -26.59
N ARG A 8 5.21 0.80 -26.79
CA ARG A 8 5.70 -0.46 -26.20
C ARG A 8 6.34 -0.19 -24.86
N PHE A 9 6.02 -1.03 -23.89
CA PHE A 9 6.58 -0.97 -22.54
C PHE A 9 7.51 -2.15 -22.31
N ASN A 10 8.71 -1.89 -21.81
CA ASN A 10 9.65 -2.93 -21.39
C ASN A 10 9.41 -3.28 -19.91
N ILE A 11 8.18 -3.65 -19.60
CA ILE A 11 7.74 -4.07 -18.27
C ILE A 11 6.80 -5.28 -18.42
N GLU A 12 6.89 -6.21 -17.46
CA GLU A 12 5.91 -7.28 -17.38
C GLU A 12 4.60 -6.76 -16.75
N ALA A 13 3.47 -7.29 -17.23
CA ALA A 13 2.18 -7.06 -16.62
C ALA A 13 2.18 -7.54 -15.15
N TYR A 14 1.47 -6.83 -14.29
CA TYR A 14 1.29 -7.25 -12.91
C TYR A 14 0.65 -8.64 -12.84
N LYS A 15 1.32 -9.57 -12.17
CA LYS A 15 0.82 -10.93 -11.94
C LYS A 15 0.26 -11.00 -10.52
N PRO A 16 -1.05 -11.00 -10.32
CA PRO A 16 -1.63 -11.13 -8.99
C PRO A 16 -1.34 -12.50 -8.38
N GLY A 17 -1.34 -12.57 -7.06
CA GLY A 17 -1.26 -13.85 -6.36
C GLY A 17 -2.37 -14.80 -6.81
N LYS A 18 -2.08 -16.08 -6.90
CA LYS A 18 -3.04 -17.10 -7.34
C LYS A 18 -4.25 -17.12 -6.39
N SER A 19 -5.45 -17.31 -6.96
CA SER A 19 -6.71 -17.37 -6.21
C SER A 19 -7.39 -18.74 -6.31
N LYS A 20 -6.95 -19.60 -7.23
CA LYS A 20 -7.53 -20.92 -7.48
C LYS A 20 -6.44 -21.95 -7.73
N ILE A 21 -6.71 -23.20 -7.33
CA ILE A 21 -5.92 -24.38 -7.69
C ILE A 21 -6.88 -25.35 -8.39
N LYS A 22 -6.52 -25.79 -9.60
CA LYS A 22 -7.31 -26.81 -10.30
C LYS A 22 -7.50 -28.04 -9.41
N LYS A 23 -8.71 -28.60 -9.36
CA LYS A 23 -9.11 -29.80 -8.60
C LYS A 23 -9.24 -29.64 -7.07
N LEU A 24 -9.03 -28.48 -6.47
CA LEU A 24 -9.26 -28.26 -5.04
C LEU A 24 -10.48 -27.38 -4.79
N LYS A 25 -11.46 -27.89 -4.03
CA LYS A 25 -12.69 -27.17 -3.68
C LYS A 25 -12.47 -26.17 -2.54
N LYS A 26 -11.54 -26.46 -1.60
CA LYS A 26 -11.27 -25.61 -0.46
C LYS A 26 -9.85 -25.07 -0.50
N ILE A 27 -9.71 -23.75 -0.51
CA ILE A 27 -8.42 -23.06 -0.62
C ILE A 27 -8.28 -22.07 0.51
N ILE A 28 -7.11 -22.03 1.15
CA ILE A 28 -6.70 -20.98 2.07
C ILE A 28 -5.80 -20.02 1.30
N LYS A 29 -6.35 -18.86 0.95
CA LYS A 29 -5.62 -17.84 0.19
C LYS A 29 -4.86 -16.90 1.12
N LEU A 30 -3.53 -16.88 1.03
CA LEU A 30 -2.64 -16.01 1.78
C LEU A 30 -1.78 -15.10 0.89
N SER A 31 -2.03 -15.11 -0.41
CA SER A 31 -1.16 -14.53 -1.45
C SER A 31 -1.34 -13.04 -1.72
N ALA A 32 -2.25 -12.33 -1.04
CA ALA A 32 -2.56 -10.93 -1.35
C ALA A 32 -2.64 -10.01 -0.13
N ASN A 33 -2.20 -10.48 1.04
CA ASN A 33 -2.21 -9.71 2.30
C ASN A 33 -3.62 -9.14 2.62
N GLU A 34 -4.66 -9.93 2.36
CA GLU A 34 -6.05 -9.58 2.66
C GLU A 34 -6.28 -9.64 4.18
N SER A 35 -7.34 -8.98 4.67
CA SER A 35 -7.71 -9.04 6.09
C SER A 35 -8.17 -10.44 6.48
N ALA A 36 -7.54 -11.05 7.49
CA ALA A 36 -7.92 -12.38 7.98
C ALA A 36 -9.32 -12.43 8.60
N LEU A 37 -9.81 -11.32 9.14
CA LEU A 37 -11.14 -11.20 9.75
C LEU A 37 -12.20 -10.63 8.79
N GLY A 38 -11.83 -10.38 7.53
CA GLY A 38 -12.73 -9.71 6.57
C GLY A 38 -12.97 -8.25 6.91
N MET A 39 -14.18 -7.75 6.63
CA MET A 39 -14.62 -6.39 6.93
C MET A 39 -15.41 -6.33 8.23
N SER A 40 -15.54 -5.11 8.79
CA SER A 40 -16.27 -4.91 10.04
C SER A 40 -17.79 -5.16 9.91
N PRO A 41 -18.49 -5.54 11.00
CA PRO A 41 -19.95 -5.67 10.99
C PRO A 41 -20.66 -4.38 10.57
N LYS A 42 -20.13 -3.21 10.94
CA LYS A 42 -20.71 -1.92 10.50
C LYS A 42 -20.58 -1.71 8.99
N ALA A 43 -19.45 -2.09 8.43
CA ALA A 43 -19.23 -2.06 6.98
C ALA A 43 -20.14 -3.04 6.24
N MET A 44 -20.33 -4.24 6.80
CA MET A 44 -21.16 -5.29 6.22
C MET A 44 -22.63 -4.87 6.12
N LYS A 45 -23.14 -4.11 7.09
CA LYS A 45 -24.53 -3.57 7.04
C LYS A 45 -24.76 -2.71 5.80
N ILE A 46 -23.75 -1.92 5.36
CA ILE A 46 -23.87 -1.13 4.14
C ILE A 46 -23.95 -2.01 2.90
N ILE A 47 -23.15 -3.09 2.84
CA ILE A 47 -23.20 -4.04 1.71
C ILE A 47 -24.57 -4.71 1.59
N SER A 48 -25.23 -4.96 2.73
CA SER A 48 -26.55 -5.61 2.79
C SER A 48 -27.73 -4.65 2.67
N ASP A 49 -27.48 -3.34 2.56
CA ASP A 49 -28.53 -2.31 2.51
C ASP A 49 -29.13 -2.23 1.11
N LYS A 50 -30.35 -2.77 0.97
CA LYS A 50 -31.11 -2.78 -0.29
C LYS A 50 -31.72 -1.40 -0.66
N SER A 51 -31.66 -0.42 0.25
CA SER A 51 -32.17 0.94 -0.01
C SER A 51 -31.19 1.83 -0.77
N LEU A 52 -29.95 1.35 -0.99
CA LEU A 52 -28.94 2.10 -1.72
C LEU A 52 -29.30 2.26 -3.20
N LYS A 53 -29.36 3.49 -3.66
CA LYS A 53 -29.61 3.84 -5.07
C LYS A 53 -28.33 3.76 -5.88
N LEU A 54 -27.91 2.53 -6.24
CA LEU A 54 -26.63 2.28 -6.94
C LEU A 54 -26.70 2.64 -8.43
N GLU A 55 -27.87 2.90 -8.97
CA GLU A 55 -28.10 3.39 -10.32
C GLU A 55 -27.69 4.86 -10.53
N ARG A 56 -27.36 5.57 -9.43
CA ARG A 56 -26.92 6.97 -9.48
C ARG A 56 -25.42 7.10 -9.32
N TYR A 57 -24.85 8.11 -9.99
CA TYR A 57 -23.44 8.45 -9.79
C TYR A 57 -23.16 8.84 -8.33
N PRO A 58 -22.01 8.44 -7.78
CA PRO A 58 -21.58 8.79 -6.43
C PRO A 58 -21.17 10.27 -6.34
N ASP A 59 -20.93 10.74 -5.09
CA ASP A 59 -20.24 12.01 -4.88
C ASP A 59 -18.81 11.94 -5.46
N GLY A 60 -18.59 12.63 -6.57
CA GLY A 60 -17.30 12.67 -7.27
C GLY A 60 -16.17 13.31 -6.46
N LYS A 61 -16.49 14.10 -5.41
CA LYS A 61 -15.50 14.70 -4.50
C LYS A 61 -15.24 13.86 -3.26
N SER A 62 -16.05 12.83 -3.00
CA SER A 62 -16.00 11.98 -1.80
C SER A 62 -15.98 12.79 -0.49
N GLU A 63 -16.79 13.84 -0.40
CA GLU A 63 -16.73 14.84 0.69
C GLU A 63 -16.97 14.21 2.07
N LEU A 64 -17.99 13.38 2.20
CA LEU A 64 -18.29 12.69 3.46
C LEU A 64 -17.15 11.75 3.87
N LEU A 65 -16.59 11.00 2.93
CA LEU A 65 -15.47 10.11 3.22
C LEU A 65 -14.22 10.91 3.63
N ARG A 66 -13.90 12.01 2.94
CA ARG A 66 -12.79 12.89 3.29
C ARG A 66 -12.97 13.52 4.68
N LYS A 67 -14.18 13.91 5.06
CA LYS A 67 -14.50 14.43 6.41
C LYS A 67 -14.26 13.34 7.47
N GLU A 68 -14.72 12.11 7.25
CA GLU A 68 -14.51 11.01 8.22
C GLU A 68 -13.04 10.60 8.32
N ILE A 69 -12.28 10.56 7.21
CA ILE A 69 -10.82 10.38 7.23
C ILE A 69 -10.17 11.48 8.07
N SER A 70 -10.53 12.74 7.80
CA SER A 70 -10.00 13.90 8.53
C SER A 70 -10.24 13.81 10.04
N LYS A 71 -11.44 13.42 10.44
CA LYS A 71 -11.80 13.20 11.84
C LYS A 71 -10.99 12.05 12.47
N LYS A 72 -10.92 10.89 11.81
CA LYS A 72 -10.21 9.71 12.31
C LYS A 72 -8.72 9.97 12.52
N TYR A 73 -8.07 10.63 11.56
CA TYR A 73 -6.62 10.82 11.55
C TYR A 73 -6.16 12.22 11.98
N LYS A 74 -7.08 13.06 12.45
CA LYS A 74 -6.81 14.44 12.91
C LYS A 74 -5.99 15.23 11.88
N CYS A 75 -6.47 15.25 10.64
CA CYS A 75 -5.85 15.93 9.51
C CYS A 75 -6.87 16.82 8.76
N LYS A 76 -6.44 17.62 7.79
CA LYS A 76 -7.32 18.54 7.05
C LYS A 76 -7.99 17.83 5.88
N SER A 77 -9.32 17.90 5.76
CA SER A 77 -10.09 17.22 4.70
C SER A 77 -9.79 17.77 3.29
N ASP A 78 -9.43 19.05 3.17
CA ASP A 78 -9.03 19.68 1.89
C ASP A 78 -7.64 19.24 1.41
N LYS A 79 -6.88 18.52 2.23
CA LYS A 79 -5.60 17.88 1.90
C LYS A 79 -5.73 16.36 1.63
N VAL A 80 -6.96 15.83 1.61
CA VAL A 80 -7.24 14.42 1.30
C VAL A 80 -7.76 14.29 -0.12
N ILE A 81 -7.28 13.29 -0.87
CA ILE A 81 -7.85 12.83 -2.14
C ILE A 81 -8.19 11.35 -2.05
N CYS A 82 -9.38 10.95 -2.52
CA CYS A 82 -9.80 9.55 -2.58
C CYS A 82 -9.56 8.98 -3.99
N GLY A 83 -9.21 7.70 -4.05
CA GLY A 83 -8.96 6.97 -5.28
C GLY A 83 -9.52 5.55 -5.26
N ALA A 84 -9.63 4.93 -6.43
CA ALA A 84 -9.97 3.51 -6.59
C ALA A 84 -8.82 2.61 -6.10
N GLY A 85 -8.61 2.59 -4.78
CA GLY A 85 -7.41 2.11 -4.10
C GLY A 85 -6.32 3.16 -4.05
N SER A 86 -5.27 2.92 -3.24
CA SER A 86 -4.06 3.73 -3.28
C SER A 86 -3.33 3.63 -4.63
N ASP A 87 -3.57 2.57 -5.38
CA ASP A 87 -2.98 2.35 -6.72
C ASP A 87 -3.32 3.48 -7.69
N GLU A 88 -4.58 3.90 -7.76
CA GLU A 88 -4.99 5.02 -8.61
C GLU A 88 -4.33 6.33 -8.16
N VAL A 89 -4.18 6.54 -6.85
CA VAL A 89 -3.48 7.72 -6.34
C VAL A 89 -2.01 7.71 -6.74
N ILE A 90 -1.34 6.53 -6.72
CA ILE A 90 0.05 6.38 -7.21
C ILE A 90 0.11 6.73 -8.71
N GLN A 91 -0.83 6.21 -9.50
CA GLN A 91 -0.92 6.50 -10.94
C GLN A 91 -1.04 8.01 -11.18
N MET A 92 -1.98 8.67 -10.50
CA MET A 92 -2.19 10.12 -10.62
C MET A 92 -0.94 10.92 -10.21
N ILE A 93 -0.23 10.51 -9.14
CA ILE A 93 1.04 11.15 -8.74
C ILE A 93 2.09 11.02 -9.85
N CYS A 94 2.24 9.83 -10.44
CA CYS A 94 3.17 9.66 -11.54
C CYS A 94 2.80 10.53 -12.74
N GLN A 95 1.53 10.60 -13.08
CA GLN A 95 1.04 11.47 -14.19
C GLN A 95 1.25 12.96 -13.92
N LEU A 96 1.10 13.40 -12.67
CA LEU A 96 1.22 14.82 -12.31
C LEU A 96 2.68 15.31 -12.24
N PHE A 97 3.60 14.47 -11.77
CA PHE A 97 4.96 14.88 -11.41
C PHE A 97 6.05 14.44 -12.39
N LEU A 98 5.75 13.48 -13.29
CA LEU A 98 6.77 12.84 -14.12
C LEU A 98 6.54 13.13 -15.61
N ASN A 99 7.65 13.44 -16.27
CA ASN A 99 7.77 13.50 -17.72
C ASN A 99 8.73 12.39 -18.20
N PRO A 100 8.76 12.05 -19.50
CA PRO A 100 9.81 11.22 -20.06
C PRO A 100 11.20 11.76 -19.70
N LYS A 101 12.12 10.87 -19.31
CA LYS A 101 13.49 11.17 -18.83
C LYS A 101 13.61 11.65 -17.37
N ASP A 102 12.52 11.99 -16.68
CA ASP A 102 12.57 12.18 -15.23
C ASP A 102 12.92 10.85 -14.52
N GLU A 103 13.41 10.94 -13.31
CA GLU A 103 13.82 9.77 -12.53
C GLU A 103 12.97 9.61 -11.28
N VAL A 104 12.67 8.34 -10.97
CA VAL A 104 12.01 7.91 -9.74
C VAL A 104 12.91 6.95 -9.00
N VAL A 105 13.22 7.24 -7.73
CA VAL A 105 13.98 6.33 -6.88
C VAL A 105 13.02 5.46 -6.07
N VAL A 106 13.23 4.15 -6.12
CA VAL A 106 12.45 3.15 -5.36
C VAL A 106 13.39 2.14 -4.69
N PRO A 107 13.06 1.61 -3.51
CA PRO A 107 13.78 0.48 -2.96
C PRO A 107 13.70 -0.74 -3.90
N GLN A 108 14.74 -1.55 -3.94
CA GLN A 108 14.85 -2.71 -4.85
C GLN A 108 13.72 -3.71 -4.63
N TYR A 109 13.40 -4.02 -3.37
CA TYR A 109 12.28 -4.86 -2.97
C TYR A 109 11.13 -3.99 -2.49
N SER A 110 10.43 -3.35 -3.44
CA SER A 110 9.30 -2.45 -3.15
C SER A 110 8.03 -2.88 -3.87
N PHE A 111 6.92 -2.25 -3.53
CA PHE A 111 5.66 -2.51 -4.19
C PHE A 111 5.75 -2.20 -5.69
N LEU A 112 5.37 -3.19 -6.48
CA LEU A 112 5.59 -3.22 -7.93
C LEU A 112 4.97 -2.04 -8.68
N MET A 113 3.83 -1.51 -8.19
CA MET A 113 3.08 -0.48 -8.90
C MET A 113 3.83 0.86 -8.99
N TYR A 114 4.75 1.18 -8.08
CA TYR A 114 5.56 2.40 -8.20
C TYR A 114 6.35 2.42 -9.52
N ARG A 115 7.02 1.31 -9.82
CA ARG A 115 7.82 1.19 -11.06
C ARG A 115 6.95 1.05 -12.31
N ILE A 116 5.82 0.38 -12.22
CA ILE A 116 4.90 0.22 -13.36
C ILE A 116 4.37 1.58 -13.79
N TYR A 117 3.79 2.37 -12.87
CA TYR A 117 3.23 3.66 -13.24
C TYR A 117 4.29 4.69 -13.65
N ALA A 118 5.47 4.68 -13.04
CA ALA A 118 6.58 5.51 -13.49
C ALA A 118 7.01 5.17 -14.93
N ASN A 119 7.13 3.89 -15.28
CA ASN A 119 7.46 3.46 -16.63
C ASN A 119 6.35 3.81 -17.66
N ILE A 120 5.07 3.74 -17.28
CA ILE A 120 3.95 4.08 -18.18
C ILE A 120 4.05 5.54 -18.65
N VAL A 121 4.45 6.46 -17.81
CA VAL A 121 4.66 7.88 -18.17
C VAL A 121 6.04 8.14 -18.83
N GLY A 122 6.89 7.12 -18.93
CA GLY A 122 8.20 7.21 -19.58
C GLY A 122 9.34 7.66 -18.66
N ALA A 123 9.11 7.72 -17.36
CA ALA A 123 10.14 8.04 -16.39
C ALA A 123 11.07 6.85 -16.15
N LYS A 124 12.33 7.14 -15.81
CA LYS A 124 13.35 6.14 -15.51
C LYS A 124 13.25 5.71 -14.03
N VAL A 125 13.14 4.41 -13.80
CA VAL A 125 13.13 3.85 -12.45
C VAL A 125 14.56 3.52 -12.01
N ILE A 126 14.98 4.08 -10.88
CA ILE A 126 16.29 3.89 -10.28
C ILE A 126 16.11 3.10 -8.99
N PHE A 127 16.77 1.95 -8.89
CA PHE A 127 16.68 1.08 -7.72
C PHE A 127 17.75 1.43 -6.67
N ALA A 128 17.32 1.67 -5.45
CA ALA A 128 18.18 1.75 -4.27
C ALA A 128 18.25 0.39 -3.57
N LYS A 129 19.45 -0.12 -3.31
CA LYS A 129 19.65 -1.39 -2.62
C LYS A 129 19.18 -1.30 -1.17
N GLU A 130 18.62 -2.40 -0.66
CA GLU A 130 18.37 -2.56 0.77
C GLU A 130 19.56 -3.26 1.43
N VAL A 131 19.69 -3.02 2.75
CA VAL A 131 20.65 -3.74 3.61
C VAL A 131 19.84 -4.68 4.51
N ASN A 132 20.09 -5.97 4.42
CA ASN A 132 19.34 -6.99 5.16
C ASN A 132 17.82 -6.85 4.97
N PHE A 133 17.37 -6.65 3.73
CA PHE A 133 15.97 -6.40 3.36
C PHE A 133 15.35 -5.14 3.96
N LYS A 134 16.12 -4.29 4.64
CA LYS A 134 15.67 -3.00 5.17
C LYS A 134 16.08 -1.87 4.21
N ILE A 135 15.17 -0.93 4.00
CA ILE A 135 15.42 0.28 3.21
C ILE A 135 16.63 1.03 3.82
N SER A 136 17.60 1.37 2.98
CA SER A 136 18.81 2.10 3.36
C SER A 136 18.72 3.55 2.88
N ILE A 137 18.79 4.49 3.83
CA ILE A 137 18.77 5.93 3.54
C ILE A 137 19.98 6.32 2.69
N SER A 138 21.17 5.82 3.03
CA SER A 138 22.40 6.12 2.29
C SER A 138 22.30 5.65 0.84
N GLU A 139 21.75 4.46 0.60
CA GLU A 139 21.57 3.93 -0.75
C GLU A 139 20.53 4.72 -1.55
N ILE A 140 19.44 5.18 -0.92
CA ILE A 140 18.48 6.08 -1.58
C ILE A 140 19.18 7.38 -1.99
N ILE A 141 19.91 8.02 -1.08
CA ILE A 141 20.57 9.31 -1.34
C ILE A 141 21.64 9.19 -2.42
N LYS A 142 22.42 8.10 -2.45
CA LYS A 142 23.40 7.82 -3.54
C LYS A 142 22.76 7.71 -4.92
N LYS A 143 21.48 7.35 -5.00
CA LYS A 143 20.74 7.17 -6.26
C LYS A 143 19.99 8.41 -6.71
N VAL A 144 19.88 9.42 -5.85
CA VAL A 144 19.23 10.69 -6.18
C VAL A 144 20.13 11.51 -7.11
N THR A 145 19.55 12.02 -8.19
CA THR A 145 20.20 12.91 -9.16
C THR A 145 19.40 14.20 -9.34
N ARG A 146 19.88 15.12 -10.17
CA ARG A 146 19.13 16.34 -10.56
C ARG A 146 17.83 16.04 -11.34
N LYS A 147 17.71 14.84 -11.93
CA LYS A 147 16.52 14.36 -12.65
C LYS A 147 15.49 13.70 -11.75
N THR A 148 15.86 13.37 -10.51
CA THR A 148 14.94 12.72 -9.56
C THR A 148 13.82 13.65 -9.15
N LYS A 149 12.57 13.23 -9.41
CA LYS A 149 11.35 13.97 -9.03
C LYS A 149 10.64 13.36 -7.85
N ILE A 150 10.65 12.03 -7.76
CA ILE A 150 9.92 11.29 -6.73
C ILE A 150 10.84 10.25 -6.09
N VAL A 151 10.73 10.10 -4.78
CA VAL A 151 11.19 8.94 -4.03
C VAL A 151 9.97 8.25 -3.46
N PHE A 152 9.69 7.01 -3.88
CA PHE A 152 8.66 6.16 -3.28
C PHE A 152 9.26 5.23 -2.24
N LEU A 153 8.57 5.05 -1.13
CA LEU A 153 8.83 3.98 -0.18
C LEU A 153 7.55 3.58 0.55
N ALA A 154 7.43 2.30 0.87
CA ALA A 154 6.39 1.80 1.77
C ALA A 154 6.94 1.68 3.20
N ASN A 155 6.14 2.05 4.20
CA ASN A 155 6.56 1.99 5.59
C ASN A 155 5.42 1.57 6.53
N PRO A 156 5.30 0.29 6.88
CA PRO A 156 6.19 -0.87 6.59
C PRO A 156 6.31 -1.24 5.12
N ASN A 157 7.47 -1.78 4.75
CA ASN A 157 7.76 -2.13 3.37
C ASN A 157 7.08 -3.45 2.97
N ASN A 158 6.52 -3.49 1.78
CA ASN A 158 6.02 -4.70 1.12
C ASN A 158 6.95 -5.03 -0.07
N PRO A 159 7.58 -6.22 -0.14
CA PRO A 159 7.24 -7.46 0.59
C PRO A 159 8.09 -7.75 1.83
N THR A 160 9.05 -6.90 2.20
CA THR A 160 10.06 -7.27 3.21
C THR A 160 9.54 -7.25 4.65
N GLY A 161 8.48 -6.50 4.94
CA GLY A 161 7.96 -6.31 6.29
C GLY A 161 8.92 -5.56 7.22
N THR A 162 9.99 -4.99 6.69
CA THR A 162 10.88 -4.10 7.44
C THR A 162 10.33 -2.68 7.46
N TYR A 163 10.80 -1.83 8.34
CA TYR A 163 10.34 -0.45 8.40
C TYR A 163 11.47 0.51 8.81
N LEU A 164 11.31 1.76 8.40
CA LEU A 164 12.09 2.88 8.90
C LEU A 164 11.45 3.38 10.20
N THR A 165 12.28 3.60 11.20
CA THR A 165 11.88 4.25 12.46
C THR A 165 11.50 5.71 12.22
N LYS A 166 10.84 6.34 13.20
CA LYS A 166 10.57 7.79 13.20
C LYS A 166 11.83 8.60 12.88
N LYS A 167 12.96 8.29 13.52
CA LYS A 167 14.23 9.00 13.34
C LYS A 167 14.75 8.86 11.91
N GLU A 168 14.77 7.64 11.39
CA GLU A 168 15.25 7.34 10.05
C GLU A 168 14.37 8.01 8.96
N LEU A 169 13.04 7.99 9.13
CA LEU A 169 12.14 8.60 8.14
C LEU A 169 12.26 10.14 8.12
N LEU A 170 12.44 10.77 9.26
CA LEU A 170 12.73 12.21 9.35
C LEU A 170 14.10 12.55 8.74
N GLU A 171 15.12 11.72 8.98
CA GLU A 171 16.46 11.88 8.42
C GLU A 171 16.43 11.79 6.88
N LEU A 172 15.72 10.79 6.34
CA LEU A 172 15.55 10.67 4.89
C LEU A 172 14.97 11.95 4.29
N ARG A 173 13.86 12.48 4.86
CA ARG A 173 13.26 13.72 4.35
C ARG A 173 14.21 14.92 4.45
N LYS A 174 15.00 15.01 5.52
CA LYS A 174 15.99 16.09 5.73
C LYS A 174 17.10 16.04 4.65
N LYS A 175 17.56 14.84 4.28
CA LYS A 175 18.64 14.64 3.29
C LYS A 175 18.19 14.80 1.84
N LEU A 176 16.90 14.59 1.55
CA LEU A 176 16.37 14.79 0.20
C LEU A 176 16.21 16.29 -0.12
N ASN A 177 16.51 16.64 -1.37
CA ASN A 177 16.26 18.01 -1.87
C ASN A 177 14.78 18.37 -1.69
N LYS A 178 14.50 19.67 -1.44
CA LYS A 178 13.14 20.20 -1.24
C LYS A 178 12.25 20.01 -2.48
N ASN A 179 12.85 19.97 -3.67
CA ASN A 179 12.14 19.80 -4.95
C ASN A 179 11.76 18.33 -5.24
N ILE A 180 12.19 17.38 -4.43
CA ILE A 180 11.85 15.97 -4.58
C ILE A 180 10.63 15.66 -3.72
N LEU A 181 9.58 15.11 -4.34
CA LEU A 181 8.43 14.60 -3.62
C LEU A 181 8.80 13.27 -2.94
N LEU A 182 8.69 13.21 -1.63
CA LEU A 182 8.75 11.94 -0.88
C LEU A 182 7.34 11.37 -0.77
N VAL A 183 7.10 10.21 -1.38
CA VAL A 183 5.83 9.48 -1.25
C VAL A 183 6.02 8.35 -0.27
N VAL A 184 5.29 8.42 0.86
CA VAL A 184 5.30 7.40 1.91
C VAL A 184 4.01 6.60 1.84
N ASP A 185 4.12 5.31 1.52
CA ASP A 185 2.98 4.41 1.49
C ASP A 185 2.80 3.75 2.86
N ASP A 186 1.82 4.25 3.57
CA ASP A 186 1.43 3.83 4.92
C ASP A 186 0.33 2.72 4.88
N ALA A 187 0.27 1.88 3.84
CA ALA A 187 -0.79 0.87 3.66
C ALA A 187 -0.92 -0.12 4.84
N TYR A 188 0.11 -0.28 5.63
CA TYR A 188 0.13 -1.19 6.79
C TYR A 188 0.31 -0.47 8.13
N ALA A 189 0.24 0.86 8.16
CA ALA A 189 0.54 1.66 9.35
C ALA A 189 -0.36 1.32 10.56
N GLU A 190 -1.61 0.92 10.36
CA GLU A 190 -2.53 0.56 11.44
C GLU A 190 -2.09 -0.70 12.21
N TYR A 191 -1.34 -1.61 11.58
CA TYR A 191 -0.82 -2.81 12.24
C TYR A 191 0.36 -2.52 13.17
N MET A 192 1.03 -1.34 13.02
CA MET A 192 2.23 -1.00 13.76
C MET A 192 1.95 -0.66 15.22
N LYS A 193 2.67 -1.33 16.13
CA LYS A 193 2.65 -1.08 17.57
C LYS A 193 4.05 -0.81 18.14
N ASN A 194 5.05 -0.74 17.28
CA ASN A 194 6.44 -0.51 17.67
C ASN A 194 6.63 0.94 18.16
N LYS A 195 7.25 1.13 19.32
CA LYS A 195 7.42 2.46 19.95
C LYS A 195 8.27 3.42 19.12
N ASP A 196 9.21 2.90 18.35
CA ASP A 196 10.13 3.64 17.48
C ASP A 196 9.52 3.98 16.09
N TYR A 197 8.31 3.48 15.79
CA TYR A 197 7.58 3.78 14.57
C TYR A 197 6.62 4.95 14.72
N LYS A 198 6.48 5.73 13.68
CA LYS A 198 5.39 6.70 13.46
C LYS A 198 5.00 6.67 11.99
N SER A 199 3.71 6.79 11.72
CA SER A 199 3.21 6.85 10.33
C SER A 199 3.74 8.10 9.62
N GLY A 200 3.86 8.03 8.29
CA GLY A 200 4.21 9.19 7.50
C GLY A 200 3.24 10.35 7.70
N LEU A 201 1.94 10.03 7.88
CA LEU A 201 0.93 11.04 8.16
C LEU A 201 1.19 11.79 9.48
N ASP A 202 1.53 11.09 10.55
CA ASP A 202 1.82 11.72 11.84
C ASP A 202 3.05 12.61 11.79
N LEU A 203 4.05 12.23 10.98
CA LEU A 203 5.32 12.95 10.86
C LEU A 203 5.23 14.16 9.92
N PHE A 204 4.47 14.05 8.85
CA PHE A 204 4.60 14.98 7.72
C PHE A 204 3.30 15.67 7.29
N LYS A 205 2.21 15.60 8.07
CA LYS A 205 0.94 16.26 7.71
C LYS A 205 1.03 17.77 7.42
N ASN A 206 2.10 18.41 7.85
CA ASN A 206 2.37 19.84 7.62
C ASN A 206 3.53 20.09 6.64
N LYS A 207 4.01 19.06 5.91
CA LYS A 207 5.08 19.20 4.91
C LYS A 207 4.49 19.18 3.51
N ASP A 208 4.87 20.16 2.68
CA ASP A 208 4.32 20.30 1.33
C ASP A 208 4.96 19.37 0.30
N ASN A 209 6.18 18.92 0.56
CA ASN A 209 6.95 18.05 -0.31
C ASN A 209 6.96 16.57 0.16
N VAL A 210 5.93 16.18 0.90
CA VAL A 210 5.65 14.78 1.26
C VAL A 210 4.21 14.47 0.93
N PHE A 211 3.99 13.30 0.34
CA PHE A 211 2.67 12.77 0.05
C PHE A 211 2.51 11.40 0.70
N ILE A 212 1.40 11.19 1.38
CA ILE A 212 1.12 9.96 2.13
C ILE A 212 0.04 9.18 1.41
N LEU A 213 0.24 7.88 1.26
CA LEU A 213 -0.74 6.96 0.71
C LEU A 213 -1.34 6.09 1.82
N ARG A 214 -2.61 5.82 1.73
CA ARG A 214 -3.36 4.93 2.63
C ARG A 214 -4.39 4.11 1.87
N THR A 215 -4.74 2.95 2.38
CA THR A 215 -5.69 2.05 1.73
C THR A 215 -6.71 1.48 2.71
N PHE A 216 -7.91 1.21 2.21
CA PHE A 216 -8.90 0.42 2.94
C PHE A 216 -8.80 -1.10 2.63
N SER A 217 -7.90 -1.49 1.73
CA SER A 217 -7.75 -2.89 1.28
C SER A 217 -7.18 -3.82 2.35
N LYS A 218 -6.47 -3.30 3.37
CA LYS A 218 -5.72 -4.12 4.34
C LYS A 218 -6.51 -4.27 5.63
N ILE A 219 -6.25 -3.50 6.67
CA ILE A 219 -6.86 -3.67 7.99
C ILE A 219 -8.39 -3.52 7.99
N PHE A 220 -8.93 -2.70 7.08
CA PHE A 220 -10.37 -2.47 6.96
C PHE A 220 -11.10 -3.57 6.20
N GLY A 221 -10.40 -4.47 5.50
CA GLY A 221 -10.97 -5.61 4.80
C GLY A 221 -11.75 -5.27 3.52
N LEU A 222 -11.51 -4.09 2.90
CA LEU A 222 -12.28 -3.62 1.74
C LEU A 222 -11.51 -3.77 0.42
N ALA A 223 -10.72 -4.83 0.28
CA ALA A 223 -9.85 -5.01 -0.90
C ALA A 223 -10.62 -5.02 -2.24
N SER A 224 -11.78 -5.67 -2.29
CA SER A 224 -12.61 -5.77 -3.49
C SER A 224 -13.37 -4.46 -3.84
N LEU A 225 -13.60 -3.59 -2.87
CA LEU A 225 -14.33 -2.34 -3.07
C LEU A 225 -13.46 -1.24 -3.69
N ARG A 226 -12.17 -1.49 -3.86
CA ARG A 226 -11.25 -0.57 -4.50
C ARG A 226 -11.35 0.86 -3.96
N VAL A 227 -11.04 1.07 -2.69
CA VAL A 227 -11.01 2.39 -2.07
C VAL A 227 -9.72 2.62 -1.30
N GLY A 228 -9.12 3.76 -1.52
CA GLY A 228 -7.90 4.25 -0.87
C GLY A 228 -7.86 5.76 -0.89
N TRP A 229 -6.83 6.34 -0.31
CA TRP A 229 -6.70 7.77 -0.25
C TRP A 229 -5.24 8.22 -0.14
N GLY A 230 -5.02 9.48 -0.50
CA GLY A 230 -3.76 10.15 -0.33
C GLY A 230 -3.91 11.44 0.47
N TYR A 231 -2.83 11.88 1.11
CA TYR A 231 -2.73 13.12 1.84
C TYR A 231 -1.48 13.90 1.45
N GLY A 232 -1.64 15.14 1.07
CA GLY A 232 -0.54 16.02 0.69
C GLY A 232 -0.85 17.49 0.88
N SER A 233 -0.02 18.40 0.34
CA SER A 233 -0.35 19.82 0.35
C SER A 233 -1.63 20.10 -0.45
N LYS A 234 -2.38 21.14 -0.07
CA LYS A 234 -3.59 21.54 -0.78
C LYS A 234 -3.31 21.79 -2.28
N LYS A 235 -2.14 22.35 -2.61
CA LYS A 235 -1.72 22.60 -3.99
C LYS A 235 -1.63 21.29 -4.79
N ILE A 236 -1.00 20.26 -4.23
CA ILE A 236 -0.90 18.93 -4.87
C ILE A 236 -2.27 18.29 -5.01
N VAL A 237 -3.09 18.30 -3.95
CA VAL A 237 -4.43 17.70 -3.97
C VAL A 237 -5.35 18.39 -4.99
N ASN A 238 -5.27 19.70 -5.12
CA ASN A 238 -6.02 20.44 -6.15
C ASN A 238 -5.58 20.03 -7.57
N ALA A 239 -4.27 19.91 -7.83
CA ALA A 239 -3.76 19.46 -9.12
C ALA A 239 -4.16 18.01 -9.43
N LEU A 240 -4.12 17.11 -8.43
CA LEU A 240 -4.61 15.74 -8.60
C LEU A 240 -6.11 15.67 -8.91
N ASN A 241 -6.92 16.57 -8.34
CA ASN A 241 -8.36 16.62 -8.65
C ASN A 241 -8.66 17.03 -10.10
N ILE A 242 -7.73 17.70 -10.80
CA ILE A 242 -7.88 18.03 -12.23
C ILE A 242 -7.77 16.78 -13.10
N ILE A 243 -6.84 15.88 -12.76
CA ILE A 243 -6.56 14.68 -13.57
C ILE A 243 -7.29 13.43 -13.07
N LYS A 244 -7.95 13.53 -11.93
CA LYS A 244 -8.70 12.45 -11.32
C LYS A 244 -9.88 12.04 -12.21
N PRO A 245 -10.07 10.74 -12.53
CA PRO A 245 -11.26 10.29 -13.26
C PRO A 245 -12.54 10.70 -12.53
N PRO A 246 -13.59 11.15 -13.24
CA PRO A 246 -14.86 11.48 -12.61
C PRO A 246 -15.46 10.24 -11.93
N PHE A 247 -16.07 10.44 -10.76
CA PHE A 247 -16.77 9.37 -10.02
C PHE A 247 -15.94 8.12 -9.71
N ASN A 248 -14.63 8.27 -9.58
CA ASN A 248 -13.65 7.19 -9.49
C ASN A 248 -13.82 6.24 -8.28
N VAL A 249 -14.49 6.67 -7.21
CA VAL A 249 -14.81 5.84 -6.05
C VAL A 249 -16.32 5.64 -5.96
N SER A 250 -16.79 4.39 -6.08
CA SER A 250 -18.21 4.08 -6.07
C SER A 250 -18.90 4.49 -4.76
N GLN A 251 -20.20 4.76 -4.80
CA GLN A 251 -21.00 5.09 -3.61
C GLN A 251 -20.90 4.02 -2.54
N LEU A 252 -21.00 2.76 -2.93
CA LEU A 252 -20.90 1.63 -2.01
C LEU A 252 -19.52 1.61 -1.32
N ALA A 253 -18.44 1.85 -2.05
CA ALA A 253 -17.09 1.92 -1.49
C ALA A 253 -16.93 3.08 -0.50
N GLN A 254 -17.46 4.27 -0.83
CA GLN A 254 -17.41 5.44 0.05
C GLN A 254 -18.14 5.20 1.37
N LEU A 255 -19.39 4.74 1.31
CA LEU A 255 -20.23 4.50 2.50
C LEU A 255 -19.67 3.38 3.38
N THR A 256 -19.20 2.28 2.77
CA THR A 256 -18.59 1.17 3.48
C THR A 256 -17.28 1.59 4.17
N ALA A 257 -16.45 2.40 3.50
CA ALA A 257 -15.23 2.95 4.08
C ALA A 257 -15.52 3.87 5.29
N ILE A 258 -16.53 4.73 5.20
CA ILE A 258 -16.99 5.58 6.30
C ILE A 258 -17.35 4.73 7.53
N GLN A 259 -18.14 3.67 7.36
CA GLN A 259 -18.53 2.82 8.48
C GLN A 259 -17.34 2.01 9.05
N SER A 260 -16.40 1.60 8.19
CA SER A 260 -15.17 0.93 8.63
C SER A 260 -14.31 1.84 9.52
N LEU A 261 -14.20 3.14 9.20
CA LEU A 261 -13.46 4.11 10.01
C LEU A 261 -14.07 4.29 11.41
N LYS A 262 -15.40 4.17 11.53
CA LYS A 262 -16.15 4.30 12.78
C LYS A 262 -16.12 3.06 13.67
N ASP A 263 -15.57 1.93 13.18
CA ASP A 263 -15.50 0.67 13.93
C ASP A 263 -14.11 0.41 14.54
N SER A 264 -13.76 1.24 15.52
CA SER A 264 -12.45 1.14 16.20
C SER A 264 -12.26 -0.20 16.91
N LYS A 265 -13.34 -0.79 17.47
CA LYS A 265 -13.28 -2.10 18.13
C LYS A 265 -12.89 -3.21 17.18
N PHE A 266 -13.41 -3.19 15.94
CA PHE A 266 -13.03 -4.16 14.92
C PHE A 266 -11.57 -3.98 14.47
N ILE A 267 -11.10 -2.75 14.31
CA ILE A 267 -9.69 -2.46 13.99
C ILE A 267 -8.77 -3.02 15.08
N GLU A 268 -9.07 -2.77 16.36
CA GLU A 268 -8.29 -3.30 17.49
C GLU A 268 -8.30 -4.84 17.52
N LYS A 269 -9.46 -5.45 17.29
CA LYS A 269 -9.59 -6.91 17.16
C LYS A 269 -8.70 -7.44 16.04
N SER A 270 -8.67 -6.79 14.89
CA SER A 270 -7.84 -7.16 13.73
C SER A 270 -6.35 -7.06 14.04
N ILE A 271 -5.92 -6.00 14.73
CA ILE A 271 -4.53 -5.83 15.16
C ILE A 271 -4.14 -6.94 16.16
N LYS A 272 -4.97 -7.19 17.17
CA LYS A 272 -4.74 -8.24 18.18
C LYS A 272 -4.65 -9.62 17.54
N HIS A 273 -5.59 -9.95 16.65
CA HIS A 273 -5.58 -11.19 15.88
C HIS A 273 -4.27 -11.35 15.11
N ASN A 274 -3.89 -10.33 14.33
CA ASN A 274 -2.65 -10.35 13.54
C ASN A 274 -1.41 -10.61 14.43
N LEU A 275 -1.28 -9.89 15.54
CA LEU A 275 -0.14 -10.05 16.45
C LEU A 275 -0.06 -11.45 17.08
N ILE A 276 -1.19 -12.00 17.51
CA ILE A 276 -1.25 -13.34 18.12
C ILE A 276 -0.82 -14.40 17.11
N PHE A 277 -1.43 -14.40 15.91
CA PHE A 277 -1.17 -15.43 14.92
C PHE A 277 0.20 -15.28 14.26
N ALA A 278 0.67 -14.05 14.02
CA ALA A 278 2.03 -13.83 13.53
C ALA A 278 3.08 -14.35 14.52
N LYS A 279 2.91 -14.13 15.84
CA LYS A 279 3.79 -14.69 16.87
C LYS A 279 3.76 -16.22 16.86
N LYS A 280 2.56 -16.84 16.82
CA LYS A 280 2.40 -18.31 16.78
C LYS A 280 3.09 -18.91 15.56
N ILE A 281 2.87 -18.33 14.38
CA ILE A 281 3.49 -18.80 13.13
C ILE A 281 5.01 -18.64 13.21
N LYS A 282 5.51 -17.50 13.67
CA LYS A 282 6.93 -17.25 13.82
C LYS A 282 7.59 -18.28 14.75
N SER A 283 7.10 -18.45 15.98
CA SER A 283 7.66 -19.41 16.93
C SER A 283 7.56 -20.87 16.46
N PHE A 284 6.51 -21.22 15.69
CA PHE A 284 6.39 -22.53 15.09
C PHE A 284 7.45 -22.78 14.02
N LEU A 285 7.65 -21.81 13.12
CA LEU A 285 8.59 -21.92 12.00
C LEU A 285 10.07 -21.90 12.46
N GLU A 286 10.38 -21.19 13.53
CA GLU A 286 11.72 -21.14 14.15
C GLU A 286 12.20 -22.54 14.58
N LYS A 287 11.30 -23.45 15.00
CA LYS A 287 11.62 -24.85 15.30
C LYS A 287 12.16 -25.62 14.09
N TYR A 288 11.88 -25.15 12.89
CA TYR A 288 12.35 -25.73 11.62
C TYR A 288 13.45 -24.89 10.97
N GLN A 289 14.08 -23.99 11.74
CA GLN A 289 15.12 -23.06 11.26
C GLN A 289 14.65 -22.15 10.11
N ILE A 290 13.36 -21.82 10.10
CA ILE A 290 12.77 -20.83 9.19
C ILE A 290 12.54 -19.56 10.00
N PHE A 291 13.33 -18.53 9.70
CA PHE A 291 13.30 -17.27 10.45
C PHE A 291 12.47 -16.21 9.74
N SER A 292 12.00 -15.23 10.47
CA SER A 292 11.30 -14.08 9.92
C SER A 292 11.75 -12.78 10.57
N ASN A 293 11.51 -11.68 9.88
CA ASN A 293 11.71 -10.33 10.40
C ASN A 293 10.77 -9.99 11.58
N LYS A 294 10.90 -8.78 12.13
CA LYS A 294 9.97 -8.24 13.14
C LYS A 294 8.57 -8.12 12.55
N ILE A 295 7.55 -8.40 13.37
CA ILE A 295 6.15 -8.26 12.96
C ILE A 295 5.81 -6.77 12.79
N SER A 296 5.42 -6.38 11.59
CA SER A 296 5.15 -4.97 11.24
C SER A 296 3.92 -4.78 10.35
N ALA A 297 3.47 -5.85 9.70
CA ALA A 297 2.33 -5.87 8.79
C ALA A 297 1.50 -7.14 9.02
N ASN A 298 0.56 -7.45 8.12
CA ASN A 298 -0.20 -8.69 8.17
C ASN A 298 0.40 -9.80 7.28
N PHE A 299 1.72 -9.78 7.13
CA PHE A 299 2.50 -10.83 6.46
C PHE A 299 3.89 -10.94 7.10
N LEU A 300 4.58 -12.04 6.82
CA LEU A 300 5.93 -12.32 7.26
C LEU A 300 6.81 -12.62 6.04
N LEU A 301 8.01 -12.07 6.01
CA LEU A 301 9.08 -12.51 5.11
C LEU A 301 9.80 -13.66 5.78
N LEU A 302 9.82 -14.84 5.14
CA LEU A 302 10.44 -16.04 5.66
C LEU A 302 11.81 -16.28 5.03
N ASP A 303 12.84 -16.49 5.87
CA ASP A 303 14.19 -16.86 5.45
C ASP A 303 14.40 -18.38 5.61
N PHE A 304 14.74 -19.03 4.51
CA PHE A 304 14.97 -20.47 4.43
C PHE A 304 16.45 -20.87 4.39
N LYS A 305 17.39 -19.90 4.58
CA LYS A 305 18.83 -20.18 4.44
C LYS A 305 19.32 -21.34 5.31
N SER A 306 18.83 -21.44 6.54
CA SER A 306 19.19 -22.48 7.49
C SER A 306 18.27 -23.69 7.46
N CYS A 307 17.20 -23.67 6.67
CA CYS A 307 16.24 -24.75 6.57
C CYS A 307 16.70 -25.79 5.53
N ARG A 308 16.52 -27.08 5.84
CA ARG A 308 16.80 -28.19 4.90
C ARG A 308 15.92 -28.18 3.64
N TYR A 309 14.80 -27.46 3.66
CA TYR A 309 13.90 -27.30 2.51
C TYR A 309 14.08 -25.91 1.89
N SER A 310 14.05 -25.84 0.57
CA SER A 310 13.97 -24.54 -0.13
C SER A 310 12.59 -23.92 -0.01
N ALA A 311 12.52 -22.57 -0.12
CA ALA A 311 11.26 -21.85 -0.15
C ALA A 311 10.33 -22.34 -1.29
N LYS A 312 10.90 -22.74 -2.45
CA LYS A 312 10.15 -23.30 -3.58
C LYS A 312 9.49 -24.64 -3.21
N ASN A 313 10.25 -25.54 -2.57
CA ASN A 313 9.70 -26.84 -2.15
C ASN A 313 8.60 -26.67 -1.10
N PHE A 314 8.80 -25.74 -0.17
CA PHE A 314 7.81 -25.42 0.86
C PHE A 314 6.52 -24.88 0.23
N TYR A 315 6.63 -23.92 -0.69
CA TYR A 315 5.51 -23.36 -1.45
C TYR A 315 4.73 -24.45 -2.21
N GLU A 316 5.40 -25.33 -2.96
CA GLU A 316 4.71 -26.38 -3.73
C GLU A 316 4.02 -27.40 -2.82
N LYS A 317 4.59 -27.74 -1.64
CA LYS A 317 3.93 -28.60 -0.65
C LYS A 317 2.69 -27.94 -0.05
N LEU A 318 2.73 -26.64 0.30
CA LEU A 318 1.57 -25.90 0.78
C LEU A 318 0.47 -25.83 -0.29
N LYS A 319 0.85 -25.56 -1.52
CA LYS A 319 -0.07 -25.47 -2.67
C LYS A 319 -0.81 -26.81 -2.90
N LYS A 320 -0.12 -27.96 -2.82
CA LYS A 320 -0.76 -29.28 -2.90
C LYS A 320 -1.82 -29.49 -1.80
N ARG A 321 -1.69 -28.83 -0.65
CA ARG A 321 -2.64 -28.84 0.47
C ARG A 321 -3.69 -27.74 0.42
N GLY A 322 -3.75 -26.98 -0.67
CA GLY A 322 -4.72 -25.90 -0.85
C GLY A 322 -4.36 -24.57 -0.18
N ILE A 323 -3.11 -24.36 0.20
CA ILE A 323 -2.62 -23.11 0.79
C ILE A 323 -1.82 -22.36 -0.28
N ILE A 324 -2.22 -21.11 -0.61
CA ILE A 324 -1.59 -20.27 -1.65
C ILE A 324 -1.41 -18.84 -1.19
#